data_32f285e7d2b63c4cc84aebdc21a89130
#
_entry.id   32f285e7d2b63c4cc84aebdc21a89130
#
_cell.length_a   1.000
_cell.length_b   1.000
_cell.length_c   1.000
_cell.angle_alpha   90.00
_cell.angle_beta   90.00
_cell.angle_gamma   90.00
#
_symmetry.space_group_name_H-M   'P 1'
#
loop_
_entity.id
_entity.type
_entity.pdbx_description
1 polymer ?
#
loop_
_entity_poly.entity_id
_entity_poly.type
_entity_poly.pdbx_seq_one_letter_code
_entity_poly.pdbx_strand_id
1 'polypeptide(L)'
;QGGTHMCQVFVGVARAAFELALEYCHRRKQGGALLIEHQMTQHRLGDMFRRLEMARATARRALMYSRYAPQVHPYATAQAKVSVTEEAMKIVHEAFQLFGGNATTREYPIEKIYRDTRSALIEDGENYVLTARLGVLAGHLYQDGWTQERT
;
A
#
# COMPACT_ATOMS: atom_id res chain seq x y z
N GLN A 1 0.40 -8.56 17.02
CA GLN A 1 -0.73 -9.02 16.16
C GLN A 1 -1.46 -7.85 15.45
N GLY A 2 -1.47 -6.61 16.01
CA GLY A 2 -2.16 -5.47 15.41
C GLY A 2 -1.72 -5.15 13.97
N GLY A 3 -0.43 -5.00 13.75
CA GLY A 3 0.10 -4.57 12.45
C GLY A 3 -0.21 -5.49 11.25
N THR A 4 -0.40 -6.82 11.46
CA THR A 4 -0.80 -7.72 10.36
C THR A 4 -2.26 -7.54 9.94
N HIS A 5 -3.14 -7.23 10.88
CA HIS A 5 -4.55 -6.90 10.57
C HIS A 5 -4.64 -5.58 9.81
N MET A 6 -3.88 -4.57 10.25
CA MET A 6 -3.81 -3.27 9.57
C MET A 6 -3.34 -3.42 8.12
N CYS A 7 -2.37 -4.28 7.83
CA CYS A 7 -1.96 -4.56 6.45
C CYS A 7 -3.14 -5.02 5.58
N GLN A 8 -3.99 -5.91 6.08
CA GLN A 8 -5.15 -6.40 5.32
C GLN A 8 -6.18 -5.27 5.08
N VAL A 9 -6.43 -4.43 6.09
CA VAL A 9 -7.33 -3.27 5.96
C VAL A 9 -6.83 -2.34 4.86
N PHE A 10 -5.54 -1.97 4.88
CA PHE A 10 -5.01 -1.02 3.89
C PHE A 10 -4.81 -1.60 2.49
N VAL A 11 -4.65 -2.91 2.33
CA VAL A 11 -4.82 -3.57 1.03
C VAL A 11 -6.24 -3.39 0.51
N GLY A 12 -7.24 -3.53 1.38
CA GLY A 12 -8.66 -3.30 1.04
C GLY A 12 -8.93 -1.85 0.63
N VAL A 13 -8.39 -0.89 1.37
CA VAL A 13 -8.50 0.56 1.09
C VAL A 13 -7.83 0.91 -0.24
N ALA A 14 -6.62 0.42 -0.49
CA ALA A 14 -5.89 0.63 -1.74
C ALA A 14 -6.66 0.03 -2.95
N ARG A 15 -7.24 -1.15 -2.78
CA ARG A 15 -8.10 -1.77 -3.78
C ARG A 15 -9.32 -0.90 -4.08
N ALA A 16 -10.01 -0.42 -3.06
CA ALA A 16 -11.19 0.45 -3.24
C ALA A 16 -10.83 1.73 -4.01
N ALA A 17 -9.70 2.37 -3.68
CA ALA A 17 -9.22 3.54 -4.40
C ALA A 17 -8.90 3.23 -5.87
N PHE A 18 -8.25 2.10 -6.14
CA PHE A 18 -7.96 1.65 -7.50
C PHE A 18 -9.22 1.40 -8.31
N GLU A 19 -10.20 0.67 -7.75
CA GLU A 19 -11.48 0.36 -8.42
C GLU A 19 -12.28 1.64 -8.72
N LEU A 20 -12.33 2.61 -7.78
CA LEU A 20 -12.95 3.91 -7.99
C LEU A 20 -12.27 4.70 -9.12
N ALA A 21 -10.94 4.73 -9.14
CA ALA A 21 -10.19 5.41 -10.20
C ALA A 21 -10.42 4.75 -11.57
N LEU A 22 -10.42 3.43 -11.62
CA LEU A 22 -10.69 2.67 -12.85
C LEU A 22 -12.09 2.98 -13.40
N GLU A 23 -13.11 2.94 -12.54
CA GLU A 23 -14.48 3.29 -12.91
C GLU A 23 -14.60 4.73 -13.40
N TYR A 24 -13.98 5.67 -12.69
CA TYR A 24 -13.95 7.07 -13.08
C TYR A 24 -13.31 7.28 -14.46
N CYS A 25 -12.18 6.63 -14.73
CA CYS A 25 -11.47 6.71 -16.00
C CYS A 25 -12.28 6.17 -17.19
N HIS A 26 -13.19 5.22 -16.96
CA HIS A 26 -14.10 4.70 -18.00
C HIS A 26 -15.30 5.61 -18.28
N ARG A 27 -15.57 6.60 -17.44
CA ARG A 27 -16.72 7.51 -17.58
C ARG A 27 -16.32 8.93 -17.93
N ARG A 28 -15.16 9.40 -17.44
CA ARG A 28 -14.71 10.77 -17.61
C ARG A 28 -14.08 10.97 -18.96
N LYS A 29 -14.58 11.98 -19.71
CA LYS A 29 -13.96 12.47 -20.94
C LYS A 29 -13.13 13.73 -20.66
N GLN A 30 -11.91 13.76 -21.16
CA GLN A 30 -11.04 14.93 -21.15
C GLN A 30 -10.02 14.83 -22.28
N GLY A 31 -9.64 15.96 -22.90
CA GLY A 31 -8.72 15.91 -24.02
C GLY A 31 -9.30 15.20 -25.27
N GLY A 32 -10.64 15.21 -25.43
CA GLY A 32 -11.30 14.62 -26.60
C GLY A 32 -11.63 13.13 -26.51
N ALA A 33 -11.16 12.42 -25.46
CA ALA A 33 -11.34 10.99 -25.29
C ALA A 33 -11.69 10.62 -23.83
N LEU A 34 -12.06 9.36 -23.58
CA LEU A 34 -12.17 8.85 -22.21
C LEU A 34 -10.78 8.83 -21.56
N LEU A 35 -10.72 9.07 -20.25
CA LEU A 35 -9.42 9.04 -19.55
C LEU A 35 -8.69 7.70 -19.74
N ILE A 36 -9.42 6.60 -19.74
CA ILE A 36 -8.83 5.26 -19.93
C ILE A 36 -8.15 5.08 -21.30
N GLU A 37 -8.51 5.87 -22.31
CA GLU A 37 -7.92 5.79 -23.65
C GLU A 37 -6.56 6.51 -23.77
N HIS A 38 -6.21 7.34 -22.76
CA HIS A 38 -4.92 8.01 -22.74
C HIS A 38 -3.82 7.13 -22.19
N GLN A 39 -2.72 7.00 -22.91
CA GLN A 39 -1.58 6.16 -22.53
C GLN A 39 -1.01 6.49 -21.14
N MET A 40 -0.97 7.77 -20.75
CA MET A 40 -0.52 8.18 -19.43
C MET A 40 -1.45 7.66 -18.32
N THR A 41 -2.76 7.64 -18.56
CA THR A 41 -3.74 7.07 -17.62
C THR A 41 -3.56 5.56 -17.50
N GLN A 42 -3.38 4.87 -18.63
CA GLN A 42 -3.11 3.42 -18.66
C GLN A 42 -1.84 3.07 -17.88
N HIS A 43 -0.78 3.86 -18.04
CA HIS A 43 0.47 3.69 -17.30
C HIS A 43 0.24 3.84 -15.77
N ARG A 44 -0.46 4.89 -15.33
CA ARG A 44 -0.79 5.12 -13.92
C ARG A 44 -1.62 3.97 -13.33
N LEU A 45 -2.67 3.55 -14.02
CA LEU A 45 -3.50 2.42 -13.60
C LEU A 45 -2.71 1.11 -13.55
N GLY A 46 -1.82 0.87 -14.50
CA GLY A 46 -0.92 -0.29 -14.51
C GLY A 46 0.04 -0.28 -13.31
N ASP A 47 0.63 0.88 -12.98
CA ASP A 47 1.49 1.01 -11.79
C ASP A 47 0.71 0.81 -10.48
N MET A 48 -0.49 1.38 -10.38
CA MET A 48 -1.38 1.16 -9.22
C MET A 48 -1.72 -0.33 -9.06
N PHE A 49 -2.06 -1.02 -10.15
CA PHE A 49 -2.37 -2.45 -10.12
C PHE A 49 -1.18 -3.28 -9.65
N ARG A 50 0.01 -3.04 -10.21
CA ARG A 50 1.26 -3.71 -9.81
C ARG A 50 1.57 -3.51 -8.32
N ARG A 51 1.45 -2.29 -7.82
CA ARG A 51 1.64 -1.96 -6.39
C ARG A 51 0.63 -2.68 -5.50
N LEU A 52 -0.63 -2.74 -5.93
CA LEU A 52 -1.68 -3.43 -5.19
C LEU A 52 -1.38 -4.93 -5.03
N GLU A 53 -0.92 -5.58 -6.10
CA GLU A 53 -0.55 -7.00 -6.04
C GLU A 53 0.68 -7.24 -5.14
N MET A 54 1.69 -6.34 -5.19
CA MET A 54 2.84 -6.41 -4.28
C MET A 54 2.43 -6.24 -2.82
N ALA A 55 1.60 -5.24 -2.52
CA ALA A 55 1.08 -5.01 -1.17
C ALA A 55 0.28 -6.22 -0.66
N ARG A 56 -0.57 -6.79 -1.51
CA ARG A 56 -1.36 -7.99 -1.20
C ARG A 56 -0.49 -9.20 -0.88
N ALA A 57 0.54 -9.45 -1.69
CA ALA A 57 1.48 -10.55 -1.47
C ALA A 57 2.25 -10.36 -0.15
N THR A 58 2.73 -9.15 0.12
CA THR A 58 3.43 -8.80 1.36
C THR A 58 2.55 -8.98 2.59
N ALA A 59 1.31 -8.48 2.55
CA ALA A 59 0.35 -8.62 3.64
C ALA A 59 0.02 -10.10 3.94
N ARG A 60 -0.19 -10.91 2.90
CA ARG A 60 -0.44 -12.36 3.05
C ARG A 60 0.76 -13.08 3.66
N ARG A 61 1.96 -12.80 3.17
CA ARG A 61 3.20 -13.37 3.71
C ARG A 61 3.35 -13.06 5.19
N ALA A 62 3.16 -11.80 5.60
CA ALA A 62 3.27 -11.40 6.99
C ALA A 62 2.23 -12.09 7.89
N LEU A 63 0.99 -12.26 7.39
CA LEU A 63 -0.05 -12.97 8.12
C LEU A 63 0.33 -14.45 8.34
N MET A 64 0.86 -15.11 7.33
CA MET A 64 1.32 -16.49 7.43
C MET A 64 2.45 -16.64 8.44
N TYR A 65 3.47 -15.78 8.38
CA TYR A 65 4.57 -15.83 9.33
C TYR A 65 4.14 -15.49 10.77
N SER A 66 3.30 -14.50 10.95
CA SER A 66 2.76 -14.16 12.26
C SER A 66 1.98 -15.31 12.90
N ARG A 67 1.34 -16.14 12.10
CA ARG A 67 0.52 -17.26 12.56
C ARG A 67 1.34 -18.55 12.80
N TYR A 68 2.28 -18.86 11.91
CA TYR A 68 2.91 -20.17 11.85
C TYR A 68 4.40 -20.17 12.18
N ALA A 69 5.10 -19.05 12.07
CA ALA A 69 6.54 -18.97 12.25
C ALA A 69 7.01 -17.62 12.87
N PRO A 70 6.42 -17.16 13.98
CA PRO A 70 6.73 -15.82 14.52
C PRO A 70 8.17 -15.68 15.03
N GLN A 71 8.81 -16.76 15.46
CA GLN A 71 10.21 -16.77 15.94
C GLN A 71 11.20 -16.70 14.80
N VAL A 72 10.84 -17.23 13.63
CA VAL A 72 11.73 -17.27 12.45
C VAL A 72 11.75 -15.92 11.73
N HIS A 73 10.61 -15.24 11.71
CA HIS A 73 10.44 -13.97 11.01
C HIS A 73 9.85 -12.87 11.92
N PRO A 74 10.53 -12.47 13.00
CA PRO A 74 10.01 -11.50 13.96
C PRO A 74 9.82 -10.10 13.35
N TYR A 75 10.52 -9.81 12.26
CA TYR A 75 10.44 -8.56 11.50
C TYR A 75 9.30 -8.50 10.49
N ALA A 76 8.68 -9.64 10.16
CA ALA A 76 7.72 -9.74 9.06
C ALA A 76 6.53 -8.78 9.22
N THR A 77 6.03 -8.62 10.44
CA THR A 77 4.91 -7.71 10.73
C THR A 77 5.30 -6.24 10.52
N ALA A 78 6.43 -5.82 11.08
CA ALA A 78 6.89 -4.43 10.97
C ALA A 78 7.23 -4.07 9.51
N GLN A 79 7.96 -4.94 8.82
CA GLN A 79 8.29 -4.79 7.40
C GLN A 79 7.03 -4.68 6.54
N ALA A 80 6.06 -5.57 6.77
CA ALA A 80 4.81 -5.55 6.01
C ALA A 80 3.99 -4.29 6.28
N LYS A 81 3.91 -3.84 7.55
CA LYS A 81 3.19 -2.62 7.92
C LYS A 81 3.75 -1.42 7.17
N VAL A 82 5.05 -1.21 7.20
CA VAL A 82 5.69 -0.11 6.48
C VAL A 82 5.42 -0.22 4.98
N SER A 83 5.77 -1.36 4.37
CA SER A 83 5.65 -1.54 2.91
C SER A 83 4.22 -1.42 2.41
N VAL A 84 3.26 -2.05 3.09
CA VAL A 84 1.85 -2.05 2.65
C VAL A 84 1.22 -0.67 2.78
N THR A 85 1.48 0.04 3.89
CA THR A 85 0.88 1.37 4.09
C THR A 85 1.47 2.41 3.15
N GLU A 86 2.76 2.34 2.84
CA GLU A 86 3.40 3.21 1.85
C GLU A 86 2.87 2.95 0.43
N GLU A 87 2.75 1.69 0.03
CA GLU A 87 2.18 1.35 -1.28
C GLU A 87 0.70 1.71 -1.36
N ALA A 88 -0.09 1.51 -0.30
CA ALA A 88 -1.47 1.96 -0.22
C ALA A 88 -1.57 3.48 -0.40
N MET A 89 -0.72 4.26 0.28
CA MET A 89 -0.71 5.72 0.14
C MET A 89 -0.37 6.16 -1.29
N LYS A 90 0.60 5.51 -1.95
CA LYS A 90 0.95 5.79 -3.36
C LYS A 90 -0.22 5.50 -4.31
N ILE A 91 -0.90 4.36 -4.12
CA ILE A 91 -2.08 3.98 -4.92
C ILE A 91 -3.20 5.01 -4.73
N VAL A 92 -3.50 5.38 -3.50
CA VAL A 92 -4.55 6.36 -3.18
C VAL A 92 -4.19 7.75 -3.72
N HIS A 93 -2.91 8.13 -3.66
CA HIS A 93 -2.43 9.37 -4.25
C HIS A 93 -2.64 9.41 -5.77
N GLU A 94 -2.28 8.36 -6.49
CA GLU A 94 -2.50 8.27 -7.93
C GLU A 94 -3.98 8.26 -8.29
N ALA A 95 -4.82 7.55 -7.52
CA ALA A 95 -6.27 7.61 -7.68
C ALA A 95 -6.79 9.04 -7.53
N PHE A 96 -6.36 9.73 -6.47
CA PHE A 96 -6.71 11.13 -6.23
C PHE A 96 -6.34 12.03 -7.42
N GLN A 97 -5.15 11.86 -7.99
CA GLN A 97 -4.69 12.61 -9.17
C GLN A 97 -5.56 12.32 -10.41
N LEU A 98 -6.00 11.08 -10.61
CA LEU A 98 -6.87 10.72 -11.74
C LEU A 98 -8.26 11.37 -11.66
N PHE A 99 -8.79 11.59 -10.46
CA PHE A 99 -10.02 12.35 -10.25
C PHE A 99 -9.86 13.87 -10.50
N GLY A 100 -8.63 14.38 -10.47
CA GLY A 100 -8.35 15.81 -10.62
C GLY A 100 -9.05 16.65 -9.55
N GLY A 101 -9.59 17.82 -9.91
CA GLY A 101 -10.28 18.69 -8.97
C GLY A 101 -11.47 18.07 -8.24
N ASN A 102 -12.12 17.07 -8.85
CA ASN A 102 -13.22 16.34 -8.21
C ASN A 102 -12.79 15.58 -6.95
N ALA A 103 -11.51 15.19 -6.86
CA ALA A 103 -10.97 14.51 -5.68
C ALA A 103 -10.99 15.38 -4.41
N THR A 104 -11.04 16.70 -4.57
CA THR A 104 -11.05 17.64 -3.43
C THR A 104 -12.46 17.93 -2.89
N THR A 105 -13.48 17.36 -3.52
CA THR A 105 -14.87 17.54 -3.12
C THR A 105 -15.35 16.35 -2.29
N ARG A 106 -16.40 16.57 -1.48
CA ARG A 106 -17.05 15.50 -0.71
C ARG A 106 -18.03 14.66 -1.53
N GLU A 107 -18.22 14.99 -2.78
CA GLU A 107 -19.08 14.24 -3.71
C GLU A 107 -18.49 12.88 -4.09
N TYR A 108 -17.15 12.76 -4.00
CA TYR A 108 -16.43 11.54 -4.31
C TYR A 108 -15.76 10.96 -3.06
N PRO A 109 -15.86 9.65 -2.83
CA PRO A 109 -15.31 9.02 -1.62
C PRO A 109 -13.79 9.05 -1.57
N ILE A 110 -13.10 9.34 -2.67
CA ILE A 110 -11.64 9.36 -2.75
C ILE A 110 -11.02 10.41 -1.81
N GLU A 111 -11.70 11.53 -1.54
CA GLU A 111 -11.26 12.55 -0.59
C GLU A 111 -11.12 11.95 0.82
N LYS A 112 -12.15 11.25 1.27
CA LYS A 112 -12.12 10.58 2.57
C LYS A 112 -11.08 9.46 2.62
N ILE A 113 -11.01 8.65 1.58
CA ILE A 113 -10.02 7.56 1.47
C ILE A 113 -8.60 8.10 1.58
N TYR A 114 -8.30 9.24 0.95
CA TYR A 114 -6.98 9.89 1.02
C TYR A 114 -6.62 10.30 2.46
N ARG A 115 -7.53 10.96 3.17
CA ARG A 115 -7.31 11.38 4.56
C ARG A 115 -7.13 10.18 5.49
N ASP A 116 -7.99 9.18 5.36
CA ASP A 116 -7.93 7.98 6.20
C ASP A 116 -6.62 7.20 5.95
N THR A 117 -6.21 7.07 4.69
CA THR A 117 -4.96 6.37 4.35
C THR A 117 -3.73 7.08 4.88
N ARG A 118 -3.76 8.41 5.01
CA ARG A 118 -2.62 9.16 5.56
C ARG A 118 -2.32 8.79 7.02
N SER A 119 -3.33 8.44 7.81
CA SER A 119 -3.16 7.99 9.20
C SER A 119 -2.40 6.67 9.29
N ALA A 120 -2.51 5.81 8.28
CA ALA A 120 -1.84 4.51 8.23
C ALA A 120 -0.31 4.58 8.38
N LEU A 121 0.30 5.67 7.94
CA LEU A 121 1.75 5.87 8.04
C LEU A 121 2.20 6.19 9.47
N ILE A 122 1.26 6.52 10.37
CA ILE A 122 1.51 7.02 11.72
C ILE A 122 1.03 6.00 12.78
N GLU A 123 -0.16 5.45 12.60
CA GLU A 123 -0.78 4.54 13.57
C GLU A 123 -0.08 3.17 13.65
N ASP A 124 -0.28 2.45 14.75
CA ASP A 124 0.35 1.14 15.03
C ASP A 124 1.89 1.13 14.90
N GLY A 125 2.51 2.26 15.14
CA GLY A 125 3.93 2.53 14.98
C GLY A 125 4.21 3.33 13.71
N GLU A 126 4.76 4.50 13.92
CA GLU A 126 5.13 5.42 12.83
C GLU A 126 6.20 4.78 11.92
N ASN A 127 6.03 4.92 10.59
CA ASN A 127 6.82 4.19 9.60
C ASN A 127 8.33 4.44 9.70
N TYR A 128 8.79 5.67 9.98
CA TYR A 128 10.22 5.96 10.15
C TYR A 128 10.81 5.23 11.36
N VAL A 129 10.06 5.19 12.48
CA VAL A 129 10.48 4.47 13.69
C VAL A 129 10.57 2.98 13.42
N LEU A 130 9.59 2.41 12.73
CA LEU A 130 9.61 0.98 12.36
C LEU A 130 10.75 0.68 11.40
N THR A 131 10.98 1.53 10.41
CA THR A 131 12.08 1.37 9.44
C THR A 131 13.45 1.44 10.12
N ALA A 132 13.63 2.36 11.06
CA ALA A 132 14.87 2.43 11.85
C ALA A 132 15.12 1.13 12.66
N ARG A 133 14.06 0.58 13.28
CA ARG A 133 14.14 -0.72 13.98
C ARG A 133 14.49 -1.87 13.03
N LEU A 134 13.95 -1.87 11.82
CA LEU A 134 14.31 -2.86 10.80
C LEU A 134 15.79 -2.76 10.41
N GLY A 135 16.35 -1.53 10.32
CA GLY A 135 17.76 -1.32 10.06
C GLY A 135 18.67 -1.90 11.16
N VAL A 136 18.31 -1.68 12.42
CA VAL A 136 19.03 -2.29 13.57
C VAL A 136 18.97 -3.81 13.50
N LEU A 137 17.78 -4.36 13.27
CA LEU A 137 17.59 -5.81 13.16
C LEU A 137 18.39 -6.42 12.00
N ALA A 138 18.41 -5.75 10.84
CA ALA A 138 19.19 -6.17 9.69
C ALA A 138 20.69 -6.25 10.01
N GLY A 139 21.21 -5.28 10.78
CA GLY A 139 22.59 -5.30 11.27
C GLY A 139 22.89 -6.51 12.15
N HIS A 140 22.00 -6.84 13.08
CA HIS A 140 22.15 -8.04 13.93
C HIS A 140 22.09 -9.34 13.11
N LEU A 141 21.11 -9.47 12.22
CA LEU A 141 21.00 -10.63 11.34
C LEU A 141 22.25 -10.84 10.47
N TYR A 142 22.89 -9.77 10.03
CA TYR A 142 24.13 -9.84 9.27
C TYR A 142 25.29 -10.35 10.14
N GLN A 143 25.43 -9.85 11.38
CA GLN A 143 26.46 -10.29 12.34
C GLN A 143 26.28 -11.77 12.74
N ASP A 144 25.05 -12.24 12.88
CA ASP A 144 24.70 -13.61 13.21
C ASP A 144 24.83 -14.59 12.03
N GLY A 145 25.42 -14.13 10.90
CA GLY A 145 25.54 -14.92 9.68
C GLY A 145 24.19 -15.08 8.97
N TRP A 146 23.73 -14.01 8.36
CA TRP A 146 22.53 -14.04 7.50
C TRP A 146 22.72 -15.10 6.41
N THR A 147 22.17 -16.27 6.64
CA THR A 147 22.23 -17.37 5.69
C THR A 147 20.97 -17.38 4.83
N GLN A 148 21.12 -17.85 3.59
CA GLN A 148 20.01 -17.99 2.63
C GLN A 148 18.90 -18.95 3.12
N GLU A 149 19.15 -19.70 4.18
CA GLU A 149 18.18 -20.61 4.80
C GLU A 149 16.99 -19.91 5.47
N ARG A 150 16.99 -18.57 5.53
CA ARG A 150 15.89 -17.76 6.10
C ARG A 150 14.96 -17.18 5.05
N THR A 151 15.15 -17.50 3.79
CA THR A 151 14.25 -17.18 2.69
C THR A 151 13.33 -18.34 2.42
#